data_d708e71c961c620f9fe35f198b0b03af
#
_entry.id   d708e71c961c620f9fe35f198b0b03af
#
_cell.length_a   1.000
_cell.length_b   1.000
_cell.length_c   1.000
_cell.angle_alpha   90.00
_cell.angle_beta   90.00
_cell.angle_gamma   90.00
#
_symmetry.space_group_name_H-M   'P 1'
#
loop_
_entity.id
_entity.type
_entity.pdbx_description
1 polymer ?
#
loop_
_entity_poly.entity_id
_entity_poly.type
_entity_poly.pdbx_seq_one_letter_code
_entity_poly.pdbx_strand_id
1 'polypeptide(L)'
;MATSEKRPRPRKAGTTAKPSKTPAARKPAARAAKPKTASVKALKTPVKTPRSRKKTAAAPPTPNDRLRSLVLAALDDLKARDVREVDVRGKSSVTDLLVVASGTSSRHVKSIADEVVKKAKQAGQPPIGVEGQREAEWVLVDLGDIVVHVMLPRTREFYGLERLWTVGDDMPTALAG
;
A
#
# COMPACT_ATOMS: atom_id res chain seq x y z
N MET A 1 -14.11 -31.43 -59.99
CA MET A 1 -13.10 -30.53 -60.60
C MET A 1 -12.76 -29.47 -59.57
N ALA A 2 -11.58 -29.61 -59.01
CA ALA A 2 -11.10 -28.75 -57.92
C ALA A 2 -10.31 -27.58 -58.53
N THR A 3 -10.57 -26.38 -58.11
CA THR A 3 -9.68 -25.24 -58.32
C THR A 3 -9.26 -24.65 -56.98
N SER A 4 -8.02 -24.98 -56.70
CA SER A 4 -7.23 -24.48 -55.61
C SER A 4 -6.82 -23.03 -55.91
N GLU A 5 -7.23 -22.07 -55.10
CA GLU A 5 -6.77 -20.68 -55.16
C GLU A 5 -5.77 -20.37 -54.06
N LYS A 6 -4.54 -20.24 -54.49
CA LYS A 6 -3.32 -20.01 -53.74
C LYS A 6 -3.17 -18.51 -53.46
N ARG A 7 -3.33 -18.09 -52.21
CA ARG A 7 -3.08 -16.70 -51.76
C ARG A 7 -1.58 -16.44 -51.61
N PRO A 8 -1.04 -15.33 -52.12
CA PRO A 8 0.38 -14.99 -52.01
C PRO A 8 0.66 -14.32 -50.66
N ARG A 9 1.82 -14.67 -50.11
CA ARG A 9 2.42 -14.05 -48.90
C ARG A 9 2.97 -12.67 -49.25
N PRO A 10 2.82 -11.64 -48.40
CA PRO A 10 3.59 -10.42 -48.53
C PRO A 10 5.00 -10.56 -47.97
N ARG A 11 5.91 -10.00 -48.73
CA ARG A 11 7.39 -9.98 -48.55
C ARG A 11 7.79 -9.07 -47.38
N LYS A 12 8.81 -9.49 -46.67
CA LYS A 12 9.67 -8.69 -45.82
C LYS A 12 10.33 -7.55 -46.62
N ALA A 13 10.25 -6.36 -46.07
CA ALA A 13 11.23 -5.32 -46.37
C ALA A 13 11.70 -4.77 -45.00
N GLY A 14 12.97 -5.04 -44.78
CA GLY A 14 13.78 -4.43 -43.80
C GLY A 14 14.20 -3.04 -44.24
N THR A 15 14.38 -2.20 -43.27
CA THR A 15 15.31 -1.09 -43.39
C THR A 15 15.87 -0.77 -42.02
N THR A 16 17.13 -1.01 -41.95
CA THR A 16 18.15 -0.63 -40.98
C THR A 16 18.25 0.89 -40.88
N ALA A 17 18.30 1.43 -39.71
CA ALA A 17 19.04 2.64 -39.41
C ALA A 17 19.38 2.71 -37.91
N LYS A 18 20.67 2.57 -37.66
CA LYS A 18 21.44 2.85 -36.45
C LYS A 18 22.37 4.01 -36.82
N PRO A 19 23.09 4.60 -35.92
CA PRO A 19 22.84 5.40 -34.73
C PRO A 19 23.46 6.80 -34.83
N SER A 20 23.21 7.68 -33.93
CA SER A 20 24.14 8.80 -33.76
C SER A 20 24.49 9.00 -32.27
N LYS A 21 25.78 9.03 -32.12
CA LYS A 21 26.61 9.20 -30.95
C LYS A 21 26.45 10.58 -30.31
N THR A 22 26.56 10.55 -29.00
CA THR A 22 27.09 11.51 -28.02
C THR A 22 27.99 12.62 -28.59
N PRO A 23 28.06 13.80 -27.93
CA PRO A 23 29.21 13.92 -27.06
C PRO A 23 28.95 14.60 -25.70
N ALA A 24 29.79 14.20 -24.76
CA ALA A 24 30.03 14.78 -23.48
C ALA A 24 30.69 16.16 -23.57
N ALA A 25 30.39 17.03 -22.65
CA ALA A 25 31.31 18.09 -22.16
C ALA A 25 30.71 18.73 -20.90
N ARG A 26 31.39 18.61 -19.86
CA ARG A 26 32.33 19.43 -19.10
C ARG A 26 31.73 19.94 -17.78
N LYS A 27 32.34 19.43 -16.71
CA LYS A 27 32.46 20.14 -15.43
C LYS A 27 33.26 21.43 -15.63
N PRO A 28 33.03 22.44 -14.78
CA PRO A 28 34.19 22.90 -13.97
C PRO A 28 33.86 22.95 -12.47
N ALA A 29 34.89 22.63 -11.71
CA ALA A 29 35.03 22.85 -10.29
C ALA A 29 35.53 24.29 -10.04
N ALA A 30 35.03 24.91 -8.95
CA ALA A 30 35.70 25.97 -8.23
C ALA A 30 35.02 25.99 -6.84
N ARG A 31 35.67 25.57 -5.81
CA ARG A 31 36.70 26.13 -4.96
C ARG A 31 36.16 27.24 -4.02
N ALA A 32 36.05 26.83 -2.76
CA ALA A 32 36.44 27.49 -1.52
C ALA A 32 35.84 28.88 -1.15
N ALA A 33 35.19 28.89 0.00
CA ALA A 33 35.58 29.84 1.09
C ALA A 33 34.82 29.47 2.38
N LYS A 34 35.57 29.08 3.41
CA LYS A 34 35.15 29.26 4.81
C LYS A 34 35.40 30.73 5.19
N PRO A 35 34.58 31.28 6.07
CA PRO A 35 35.18 31.97 7.20
C PRO A 35 34.73 31.43 8.55
N LYS A 36 35.66 31.55 9.46
CA LYS A 36 35.64 31.17 10.88
C LYS A 36 34.87 32.20 11.72
N THR A 37 34.37 31.70 12.84
CA THR A 37 34.25 32.30 14.16
C THR A 37 33.24 33.42 14.39
N ALA A 38 32.24 33.11 15.22
CA ALA A 38 31.98 33.92 16.43
C ALA A 38 31.21 33.05 17.45
N SER A 39 31.91 32.85 18.55
CA SER A 39 31.44 32.28 19.81
C SER A 39 30.48 33.27 20.46
N VAL A 40 29.25 32.84 20.76
CA VAL A 40 28.42 33.51 21.77
C VAL A 40 27.86 32.49 22.73
N LYS A 41 28.29 32.71 23.94
CA LYS A 41 28.12 32.00 25.18
C LYS A 41 26.67 32.11 25.69
N ALA A 42 26.14 30.96 26.05
CA ALA A 42 25.20 30.71 27.15
C ALA A 42 23.89 31.53 27.28
N LEU A 43 22.78 30.81 27.18
CA LEU A 43 21.76 30.84 28.24
C LEU A 43 21.08 29.45 28.31
N LYS A 44 21.32 28.76 29.43
CA LYS A 44 20.64 27.52 29.78
C LYS A 44 19.23 27.86 30.22
N THR A 45 18.25 27.43 29.47
CA THR A 45 16.89 27.21 29.99
C THR A 45 16.61 25.71 29.86
N PRO A 46 16.15 25.05 30.93
CA PRO A 46 15.84 23.62 30.86
C PRO A 46 14.49 23.47 30.13
N VAL A 47 14.55 23.11 28.86
CA VAL A 47 13.37 22.62 28.15
C VAL A 47 13.01 21.28 28.78
N LYS A 48 11.87 21.24 29.48
CA LYS A 48 11.23 20.00 29.92
C LYS A 48 11.05 19.10 28.68
N THR A 49 11.86 18.07 28.61
CA THR A 49 11.64 16.92 27.71
C THR A 49 10.25 16.36 27.95
N PRO A 50 9.42 16.21 26.91
CA PRO A 50 8.18 15.48 27.07
C PRO A 50 8.56 14.04 27.44
N ARG A 51 8.07 13.61 28.59
CA ARG A 51 8.17 12.26 29.12
C ARG A 51 7.89 11.28 27.99
N SER A 52 8.93 10.56 27.56
CA SER A 52 8.80 9.37 26.75
C SER A 52 7.72 8.49 27.37
N ARG A 53 6.61 8.32 26.66
CA ARG A 53 5.60 7.33 26.99
C ARG A 53 6.33 5.99 27.05
N LYS A 54 6.44 5.47 28.26
CA LYS A 54 6.92 4.13 28.55
C LYS A 54 6.20 3.18 27.62
N LYS A 55 6.94 2.64 26.65
CA LYS A 55 6.48 1.55 25.79
C LYS A 55 6.24 0.40 26.77
N THR A 56 4.99 0.18 27.14
CA THR A 56 4.56 -1.01 27.87
C THR A 56 5.16 -2.20 27.14
N ALA A 57 5.88 -3.04 27.87
CA ALA A 57 6.46 -4.26 27.34
C ALA A 57 5.34 -5.04 26.65
N ALA A 58 5.35 -5.04 25.32
CA ALA A 58 4.38 -5.76 24.52
C ALA A 58 4.63 -7.25 24.75
N ALA A 59 3.56 -7.96 25.09
CA ALA A 59 3.52 -9.41 24.99
C ALA A 59 4.08 -9.85 23.61
N PRO A 60 4.67 -11.05 23.48
CA PRO A 60 5.18 -11.49 22.19
C PRO A 60 4.08 -11.37 21.13
N PRO A 61 4.40 -10.85 19.93
CA PRO A 61 3.39 -10.59 18.90
C PRO A 61 2.65 -11.87 18.55
N THR A 62 1.34 -11.82 18.60
CA THR A 62 0.49 -12.93 18.20
C THR A 62 0.65 -13.20 16.68
N PRO A 63 0.27 -14.39 16.19
CA PRO A 63 0.27 -14.65 14.74
C PRO A 63 -0.48 -13.57 13.95
N ASN A 64 -1.60 -13.08 14.48
CA ASN A 64 -2.39 -12.01 13.88
C ASN A 64 -1.65 -10.67 13.86
N ASP A 65 -0.88 -10.33 14.90
CA ASP A 65 -0.07 -9.11 14.92
C ASP A 65 1.04 -9.14 13.88
N ARG A 66 1.62 -10.33 13.64
CA ARG A 66 2.63 -10.52 12.58
C ARG A 66 2.01 -10.36 11.19
N LEU A 67 0.87 -11.00 10.96
CA LEU A 67 0.15 -10.91 9.70
C LEU A 67 -0.29 -9.47 9.42
N ARG A 68 -0.84 -8.80 10.41
CA ARG A 68 -1.20 -7.38 10.35
C ARG A 68 0.00 -6.50 9.95
N SER A 69 1.13 -6.71 10.62
CA SER A 69 2.36 -5.95 10.31
C SER A 69 2.85 -6.19 8.89
N LEU A 70 2.74 -7.41 8.38
CA LEU A 70 3.08 -7.77 7.00
C LEU A 70 2.15 -7.13 5.98
N VAL A 71 0.85 -7.12 6.26
CA VAL A 71 -0.16 -6.45 5.42
C VAL A 71 0.14 -4.96 5.33
N LEU A 72 0.33 -4.29 6.48
CA LEU A 72 0.63 -2.87 6.52
C LEU A 72 1.94 -2.54 5.79
N ALA A 73 2.99 -3.38 5.94
CA ALA A 73 4.23 -3.22 5.20
C ALA A 73 4.06 -3.41 3.69
N ALA A 74 3.18 -4.34 3.25
CA ALA A 74 2.87 -4.50 1.83
C ALA A 74 2.17 -3.28 1.24
N LEU A 75 1.24 -2.70 2.00
CA LEU A 75 0.51 -1.50 1.61
C LEU A 75 1.43 -0.28 1.51
N ASP A 76 2.36 -0.13 2.47
CA ASP A 76 3.33 0.98 2.46
C ASP A 76 4.37 0.86 1.33
N ASP A 77 4.87 -0.34 1.05
CA ASP A 77 5.85 -0.58 -0.02
C ASP A 77 5.34 -0.10 -1.38
N LEU A 78 4.06 -0.33 -1.65
CA LEU A 78 3.41 0.12 -2.88
C LEU A 78 2.69 1.46 -2.75
N LYS A 79 2.89 2.17 -1.62
CA LYS A 79 2.33 3.50 -1.40
C LYS A 79 0.80 3.54 -1.57
N ALA A 80 0.12 2.55 -0.99
CA ALA A 80 -1.32 2.58 -0.87
C ALA A 80 -1.76 3.84 -0.12
N ARG A 81 -2.89 4.41 -0.53
CA ARG A 81 -3.43 5.63 0.06
C ARG A 81 -4.54 5.32 1.06
N ASP A 82 -4.72 6.23 2.00
CA ASP A 82 -5.85 6.21 2.95
C ASP A 82 -6.05 4.85 3.61
N VAL A 83 -4.95 4.25 4.09
CA VAL A 83 -5.00 2.97 4.80
C VAL A 83 -5.72 3.15 6.13
N ARG A 84 -6.80 2.39 6.31
CA ARG A 84 -7.58 2.34 7.55
C ARG A 84 -7.70 0.91 8.03
N GLU A 85 -7.57 0.76 9.32
CA GLU A 85 -7.79 -0.49 10.02
C GLU A 85 -9.08 -0.35 10.86
N VAL A 86 -9.96 -1.31 10.72
CA VAL A 86 -11.24 -1.38 11.45
C VAL A 86 -11.28 -2.67 12.23
N ASP A 87 -11.26 -2.57 13.55
CA ASP A 87 -11.46 -3.72 14.44
C ASP A 87 -12.94 -4.13 14.40
N VAL A 88 -13.19 -5.35 13.99
CA VAL A 88 -14.55 -5.90 13.85
C VAL A 88 -14.81 -7.06 14.81
N ARG A 89 -13.93 -7.28 15.76
CA ARG A 89 -14.11 -8.28 16.81
C ARG A 89 -15.37 -8.00 17.62
N GLY A 90 -16.17 -9.04 17.79
CA GLY A 90 -17.48 -8.91 18.44
C GLY A 90 -18.60 -8.29 17.56
N LYS A 91 -18.26 -7.73 16.40
CA LYS A 91 -19.21 -7.26 15.38
C LYS A 91 -19.32 -8.22 14.20
N SER A 92 -18.25 -8.95 13.90
CA SER A 92 -18.21 -10.00 12.88
C SER A 92 -17.82 -11.33 13.51
N SER A 93 -18.40 -12.43 12.99
CA SER A 93 -18.02 -13.81 13.36
C SER A 93 -17.01 -14.42 12.37
N VAL A 94 -16.64 -13.69 11.32
CA VAL A 94 -15.84 -14.22 10.20
C VAL A 94 -14.42 -13.70 10.22
N THR A 95 -14.19 -12.49 10.68
CA THR A 95 -12.88 -11.83 10.68
C THR A 95 -12.73 -10.92 11.90
N ASP A 96 -11.51 -10.72 12.34
CA ASP A 96 -11.15 -9.86 13.48
C ASP A 96 -10.82 -8.43 13.04
N LEU A 97 -10.23 -8.29 11.86
CA LEU A 97 -9.72 -7.01 11.37
C LEU A 97 -10.02 -6.82 9.88
N LEU A 98 -10.59 -5.67 9.57
CA LEU A 98 -10.69 -5.19 8.19
C LEU A 98 -9.61 -4.15 7.93
N VAL A 99 -8.90 -4.28 6.83
CA VAL A 99 -7.94 -3.29 6.36
C VAL A 99 -8.44 -2.75 5.02
N VAL A 100 -8.74 -1.45 4.98
CA VAL A 100 -9.22 -0.78 3.77
C VAL A 100 -8.13 0.17 3.27
N ALA A 101 -7.78 0.06 2.00
CA ALA A 101 -6.76 0.88 1.37
C ALA A 101 -7.21 1.34 -0.03
N SER A 102 -6.65 2.44 -0.51
CA SER A 102 -6.96 2.96 -1.84
C SER A 102 -5.75 2.90 -2.77
N GLY A 103 -5.99 2.46 -4.00
CA GLY A 103 -5.03 2.55 -5.10
C GLY A 103 -5.37 3.70 -6.05
N THR A 104 -4.37 4.28 -6.71
CA THR A 104 -4.54 5.41 -7.64
C THR A 104 -5.11 5.01 -9.00
N SER A 105 -5.06 3.74 -9.35
CA SER A 105 -5.56 3.17 -10.61
C SER A 105 -5.86 1.68 -10.42
N SER A 106 -6.63 1.08 -11.33
CA SER A 106 -6.92 -0.36 -11.31
C SER A 106 -5.63 -1.21 -11.32
N ARG A 107 -4.63 -0.80 -12.09
CA ARG A 107 -3.32 -1.47 -12.09
C ARG A 107 -2.64 -1.37 -10.72
N HIS A 108 -2.73 -0.23 -10.07
CA HIS A 108 -2.16 -0.02 -8.73
C HIS A 108 -2.90 -0.84 -7.67
N VAL A 109 -4.23 -0.85 -7.70
CA VAL A 109 -5.07 -1.70 -6.84
C VAL A 109 -4.66 -3.16 -6.96
N LYS A 110 -4.53 -3.67 -8.19
CA LYS A 110 -4.08 -5.05 -8.44
C LYS A 110 -2.67 -5.30 -7.90
N SER A 111 -1.72 -4.40 -8.17
CA SER A 111 -0.34 -4.55 -7.69
C SER A 111 -0.25 -4.60 -6.16
N ILE A 112 -1.03 -3.78 -5.47
CA ILE A 112 -1.10 -3.78 -4.00
C ILE A 112 -1.65 -5.12 -3.50
N ALA A 113 -2.75 -5.61 -4.08
CA ALA A 113 -3.33 -6.90 -3.69
C ALA A 113 -2.36 -8.06 -3.95
N ASP A 114 -1.68 -8.07 -5.10
CA ASP A 114 -0.69 -9.08 -5.45
C ASP A 114 0.50 -9.09 -4.46
N GLU A 115 0.97 -7.92 -4.00
CA GLU A 115 2.05 -7.83 -3.01
C GLU A 115 1.60 -8.30 -1.63
N VAL A 116 0.37 -7.98 -1.20
CA VAL A 116 -0.23 -8.53 0.03
C VAL A 116 -0.26 -10.06 -0.02
N VAL A 117 -0.77 -10.63 -1.12
CA VAL A 117 -0.82 -12.08 -1.34
C VAL A 117 0.57 -12.70 -1.28
N LYS A 118 1.53 -12.09 -1.93
CA LYS A 118 2.92 -12.57 -1.99
C LYS A 118 3.55 -12.58 -0.59
N LYS A 119 3.44 -11.50 0.17
CA LYS A 119 3.99 -11.42 1.53
C LYS A 119 3.30 -12.38 2.48
N ALA A 120 1.98 -12.52 2.40
CA ALA A 120 1.23 -13.49 3.19
C ALA A 120 1.69 -14.93 2.92
N LYS A 121 1.87 -15.31 1.65
CA LYS A 121 2.43 -16.62 1.27
C LYS A 121 3.85 -16.82 1.81
N GLN A 122 4.71 -15.83 1.73
CA GLN A 122 6.08 -15.88 2.26
C GLN A 122 6.11 -16.05 3.78
N ALA A 123 5.10 -15.54 4.47
CA ALA A 123 4.93 -15.71 5.92
C ALA A 123 4.31 -17.04 6.32
N GLY A 124 4.00 -17.92 5.35
CA GLY A 124 3.35 -19.20 5.61
C GLY A 124 1.84 -19.10 5.87
N GLN A 125 1.23 -17.97 5.54
CA GLN A 125 -0.21 -17.72 5.68
C GLN A 125 -0.80 -17.35 4.31
N PRO A 126 -0.98 -18.33 3.40
CA PRO A 126 -1.55 -18.08 2.09
C PRO A 126 -3.00 -17.57 2.24
N PRO A 127 -3.47 -16.69 1.34
CA PRO A 127 -4.85 -16.23 1.37
C PRO A 127 -5.81 -17.38 1.15
N ILE A 128 -6.96 -17.33 1.82
CA ILE A 128 -8.09 -18.25 1.66
C ILE A 128 -8.77 -17.97 0.32
N GLY A 129 -8.91 -16.68 -0.02
CA GLY A 129 -9.52 -16.24 -1.27
C GLY A 129 -8.99 -14.89 -1.73
N VAL A 130 -9.07 -14.66 -3.05
CA VAL A 130 -8.78 -13.35 -3.66
C VAL A 130 -9.80 -13.10 -4.74
N GLU A 131 -10.53 -12.00 -4.63
CA GLU A 131 -11.63 -11.66 -5.54
C GLU A 131 -11.44 -10.26 -6.15
N GLY A 132 -12.12 -10.00 -7.28
CA GLY A 132 -12.14 -8.69 -7.94
C GLY A 132 -10.90 -8.36 -8.78
N GLN A 133 -9.96 -9.28 -8.98
CA GLN A 133 -8.70 -9.02 -9.70
C GLN A 133 -8.86 -8.67 -11.19
N ARG A 134 -9.99 -9.02 -11.82
CA ARG A 134 -10.20 -8.81 -13.26
C ARG A 134 -10.40 -7.33 -13.57
N GLU A 135 -11.36 -6.72 -12.93
CA GLU A 135 -11.67 -5.29 -13.07
C GLU A 135 -10.71 -4.44 -12.27
N ALA A 136 -10.25 -4.97 -11.14
CA ALA A 136 -9.34 -4.33 -10.21
C ALA A 136 -9.79 -2.91 -9.76
N GLU A 137 -11.09 -2.67 -9.73
CA GLU A 137 -11.68 -1.48 -9.10
C GLU A 137 -11.82 -1.68 -7.59
N TRP A 138 -12.03 -2.92 -7.19
CA TRP A 138 -12.09 -3.40 -5.82
C TRP A 138 -11.56 -4.82 -5.76
N VAL A 139 -10.44 -5.02 -5.08
CA VAL A 139 -9.87 -6.34 -4.83
C VAL A 139 -9.97 -6.65 -3.35
N LEU A 140 -10.48 -7.84 -3.05
CA LEU A 140 -10.56 -8.40 -1.71
C LEU A 140 -9.52 -9.51 -1.58
N VAL A 141 -8.74 -9.47 -0.49
CA VAL A 141 -7.81 -10.54 -0.10
C VAL A 141 -8.20 -11.04 1.27
N ASP A 142 -8.68 -12.28 1.31
CA ASP A 142 -9.09 -12.96 2.54
C ASP A 142 -7.92 -13.75 3.12
N LEU A 143 -7.48 -13.38 4.31
CA LEU A 143 -6.40 -14.02 5.06
C LEU A 143 -6.93 -14.74 6.33
N GLY A 144 -8.26 -14.91 6.44
CA GLY A 144 -8.94 -15.46 7.61
C GLY A 144 -9.25 -14.40 8.65
N ASP A 145 -8.38 -14.24 9.66
CA ASP A 145 -8.60 -13.25 10.71
C ASP A 145 -8.49 -11.80 10.21
N ILE A 146 -7.87 -11.58 9.06
CA ILE A 146 -7.70 -10.27 8.42
C ILE A 146 -8.24 -10.31 7.00
N VAL A 147 -9.13 -9.39 6.67
CA VAL A 147 -9.61 -9.17 5.29
C VAL A 147 -9.12 -7.81 4.80
N VAL A 148 -8.44 -7.82 3.65
CA VAL A 148 -7.88 -6.61 3.05
C VAL A 148 -8.71 -6.21 1.84
N HIS A 149 -9.23 -4.99 1.86
CA HIS A 149 -9.97 -4.38 0.76
C HIS A 149 -9.10 -3.30 0.12
N VAL A 150 -8.72 -3.50 -1.13
CA VAL A 150 -8.00 -2.51 -1.92
C VAL A 150 -8.93 -1.98 -3.00
N MET A 151 -9.20 -0.68 -3.00
CA MET A 151 -10.25 -0.08 -3.81
C MET A 151 -9.75 1.17 -4.54
N LEU A 152 -10.41 1.50 -5.66
CA LEU A 152 -10.29 2.85 -6.20
C LEU A 152 -11.00 3.85 -5.27
N PRO A 153 -10.54 5.11 -5.18
CA PRO A 153 -11.15 6.12 -4.31
C PRO A 153 -12.66 6.28 -4.55
N ARG A 154 -13.09 6.31 -5.81
CA ARG A 154 -14.51 6.41 -6.18
C ARG A 154 -15.36 5.22 -5.69
N THR A 155 -14.79 4.01 -5.80
CA THR A 155 -15.45 2.78 -5.36
C THR A 155 -15.57 2.76 -3.84
N ARG A 156 -14.52 3.17 -3.14
CA ARG A 156 -14.49 3.28 -1.68
C ARG A 156 -15.51 4.28 -1.16
N GLU A 157 -15.59 5.46 -1.78
CA GLU A 157 -16.56 6.50 -1.44
C GLU A 157 -18.00 6.02 -1.67
N PHE A 158 -18.25 5.34 -2.78
CA PHE A 158 -19.57 4.82 -3.14
C PHE A 158 -20.06 3.76 -2.15
N TYR A 159 -19.23 2.77 -1.82
CA TYR A 159 -19.63 1.69 -0.90
C TYR A 159 -19.50 2.07 0.57
N GLY A 160 -18.56 2.92 0.93
CA GLY A 160 -18.37 3.43 2.29
C GLY A 160 -18.23 2.34 3.35
N LEU A 161 -17.41 1.29 3.08
CA LEU A 161 -17.31 0.09 3.93
C LEU A 161 -17.04 0.40 5.40
N GLU A 162 -16.21 1.40 5.67
CA GLU A 162 -15.84 1.78 7.02
C GLU A 162 -17.05 2.23 7.85
N ARG A 163 -18.04 2.83 7.19
CA ARG A 163 -19.25 3.34 7.86
C ARG A 163 -20.12 2.20 8.40
N LEU A 164 -20.06 1.02 7.77
CA LEU A 164 -20.84 -0.14 8.22
C LEU A 164 -20.41 -0.62 9.61
N TRP A 165 -19.17 -0.37 9.97
CA TRP A 165 -18.57 -0.85 11.22
C TRP A 165 -18.43 0.22 12.29
N THR A 166 -18.53 1.51 11.93
CA THR A 166 -18.49 2.65 12.87
C THR A 166 -19.87 3.01 13.43
N VAL A 167 -20.96 2.55 12.84
CA VAL A 167 -22.36 2.84 13.26
C VAL A 167 -22.73 2.24 14.63
N GLY A 168 -21.79 1.75 15.41
CA GLY A 168 -22.05 1.25 16.78
C GLY A 168 -21.36 2.03 17.88
N ASP A 169 -20.37 2.85 17.54
CA ASP A 169 -19.54 3.53 18.55
C ASP A 169 -20.05 4.95 18.90
N ASP A 170 -20.97 5.50 18.09
CA ASP A 170 -21.57 6.83 18.28
C ASP A 170 -23.03 6.80 18.77
N MET A 171 -23.49 5.70 19.37
CA MET A 171 -24.75 5.78 20.11
C MET A 171 -24.47 6.45 21.44
N PRO A 172 -24.97 7.71 21.65
CA PRO A 172 -24.91 8.30 22.97
C PRO A 172 -25.72 7.41 23.91
N THR A 173 -25.07 6.91 24.96
CA THR A 173 -25.70 6.22 26.09
C THR A 173 -26.56 7.23 26.86
N ALA A 174 -27.60 7.71 26.25
CA ALA A 174 -28.55 8.62 26.85
C ALA A 174 -29.97 8.11 26.55
N LEU A 175 -30.37 7.06 27.26
CA LEU A 175 -31.76 6.76 27.61
C LEU A 175 -31.80 5.47 28.47
N ALA A 176 -31.11 5.55 29.64
CA ALA A 176 -31.43 4.70 30.75
C ALA A 176 -31.84 5.68 31.88
N GLY A 177 -33.09 6.06 31.87
CA GLY A 177 -33.79 6.77 32.95
C GLY A 177 -35.07 6.03 33.25
#